data_8e56674901bb4dabba64823c62db1df7
#
_entry.id   8e56674901bb4dabba64823c62db1df7
#
_cell.length_a   1.000
_cell.length_b   1.000
_cell.length_c   1.000
_cell.angle_alpha   90.00
_cell.angle_beta   90.00
_cell.angle_gamma   90.00
#
_symmetry.space_group_name_H-M   'P 1'
#
loop_
_entity.id
_entity.type
_entity.pdbx_description
1 polymer ?
#
loop_
_entity_poly.entity_id
_entity_poly.type
_entity_poly.pdbx_seq_one_letter_code
_entity_poly.pdbx_strand_id
1 'polypeptide(L)'
;GMINNGQIACMVLGSWAVPQMKEAGDNADDIAYMPFPITLTSGKQAASVGPDYSFGINASTTEDNQAAALCFVKFMTEESGFSYDCGGLPVAIKDTRLPDFYAAFKGIDFVVDEPAIEGEEDLLNELNAESGLNINNNGETKLQELVECAADGSKTYDEIIDEWNEEWTSA
;
A
#
# COMPACT_ATOMS: atom_id res chain seq x y z
N GLY A 1 -7.77 -12.28 12.17
CA GLY A 1 -8.13 -12.77 13.50
C GLY A 1 -7.16 -12.34 14.61
N MET A 2 -5.84 -12.44 14.41
CA MET A 2 -4.85 -12.25 15.50
C MET A 2 -4.88 -10.86 16.14
N ILE A 3 -5.07 -9.79 15.36
CA ILE A 3 -5.20 -8.43 15.90
C ILE A 3 -6.53 -8.26 16.63
N ASN A 4 -7.63 -8.79 16.08
CA ASN A 4 -8.96 -8.66 16.69
C ASN A 4 -9.06 -9.39 18.03
N ASN A 5 -8.37 -10.53 18.21
CA ASN A 5 -8.34 -11.27 19.47
C ASN A 5 -7.21 -10.90 20.43
N GLY A 6 -6.44 -9.83 20.11
CA GLY A 6 -5.40 -9.29 20.98
C GLY A 6 -4.10 -10.10 21.02
N GLN A 7 -3.88 -11.04 20.09
CA GLN A 7 -2.63 -11.80 20.02
C GLN A 7 -1.47 -10.96 19.47
N ILE A 8 -1.77 -9.98 18.62
CA ILE A 8 -0.80 -8.97 18.15
C ILE A 8 -1.37 -7.58 18.41
N ALA A 9 -0.49 -6.63 18.74
CA ALA A 9 -0.88 -5.26 19.07
C ALA A 9 -1.05 -4.38 17.83
N CYS A 10 -0.27 -4.58 16.78
CA CYS A 10 -0.34 -3.80 15.55
C CYS A 10 0.16 -4.61 14.34
N MET A 11 -0.23 -4.16 13.16
CA MET A 11 0.30 -4.64 11.89
C MET A 11 0.25 -3.53 10.85
N VAL A 12 1.10 -3.61 9.84
CA VAL A 12 1.12 -2.68 8.72
C VAL A 12 0.40 -3.33 7.55
N LEU A 13 -0.68 -2.68 7.09
CA LEU A 13 -1.48 -3.21 5.99
C LEU A 13 -2.30 -2.07 5.35
N GLY A 14 -2.78 -2.32 4.11
CA GLY A 14 -3.63 -1.36 3.41
C GLY A 14 -5.02 -1.23 4.03
N SER A 15 -5.71 -0.14 3.70
CA SER A 15 -7.05 0.19 4.23
C SER A 15 -8.12 -0.87 3.97
N TRP A 16 -8.01 -1.59 2.86
CA TRP A 16 -8.88 -2.71 2.48
C TRP A 16 -8.96 -3.82 3.54
N ALA A 17 -7.92 -3.94 4.39
CA ALA A 17 -7.89 -4.95 5.44
C ALA A 17 -8.67 -4.55 6.70
N VAL A 18 -9.00 -3.26 6.89
CA VAL A 18 -9.67 -2.77 8.10
C VAL A 18 -11.05 -3.41 8.29
N PRO A 19 -11.95 -3.44 7.29
CA PRO A 19 -13.23 -4.16 7.42
C PRO A 19 -13.03 -5.63 7.77
N GLN A 20 -12.10 -6.32 7.08
CA GLN A 20 -11.81 -7.73 7.33
C GLN A 20 -11.30 -8.00 8.75
N MET A 21 -10.48 -7.11 9.31
CA MET A 21 -10.00 -7.23 10.68
C MET A 21 -11.11 -7.02 11.68
N LYS A 22 -12.00 -6.07 11.44
CA LYS A 22 -13.16 -5.80 12.29
C LYS A 22 -14.16 -6.96 12.30
N GLU A 23 -14.38 -7.58 11.16
CA GLU A 23 -15.28 -8.72 11.00
C GLU A 23 -14.70 -10.05 11.54
N ALA A 24 -13.40 -10.10 11.78
CA ALA A 24 -12.71 -11.34 12.18
C ALA A 24 -12.94 -11.81 13.63
N GLY A 25 -13.74 -11.07 14.43
CA GLY A 25 -14.07 -11.40 15.81
C GLY A 25 -14.91 -10.34 16.51
N ASP A 26 -15.02 -10.45 17.82
CA ASP A 26 -15.96 -9.67 18.61
C ASP A 26 -15.43 -8.28 19.02
N ASN A 27 -14.13 -7.98 18.78
CA ASN A 27 -13.48 -6.76 19.24
C ASN A 27 -13.30 -5.74 18.09
N ALA A 28 -14.32 -5.59 17.25
CA ALA A 28 -14.29 -4.65 16.11
C ALA A 28 -14.00 -3.20 16.51
N ASP A 29 -14.52 -2.77 17.67
CA ASP A 29 -14.38 -1.39 18.17
C ASP A 29 -12.98 -1.09 18.71
N ASP A 30 -12.19 -2.13 19.03
CA ASP A 30 -10.81 -2.01 19.49
C ASP A 30 -9.82 -1.86 18.32
N ILE A 31 -10.28 -2.04 17.06
CA ILE A 31 -9.45 -1.91 15.86
C ILE A 31 -9.43 -0.45 15.40
N ALA A 32 -8.27 0.17 15.51
CA ALA A 32 -8.00 1.51 14.98
C ALA A 32 -7.08 1.43 13.75
N TYR A 33 -7.28 2.36 12.80
CA TYR A 33 -6.42 2.54 11.65
C TYR A 33 -5.75 3.91 11.71
N MET A 34 -4.44 3.96 11.52
CA MET A 34 -3.68 5.19 11.63
C MET A 34 -2.58 5.25 10.56
N PRO A 35 -2.14 6.45 10.16
CA PRO A 35 -0.98 6.58 9.28
C PRO A 35 0.26 5.99 9.95
N PHE A 36 1.19 5.48 9.14
CA PHE A 36 2.45 4.98 9.66
C PHE A 36 3.18 6.09 10.42
N PRO A 37 3.66 5.87 11.66
CA PRO A 37 4.14 6.92 12.56
C PRO A 37 5.57 7.39 12.20
N ILE A 38 5.80 7.73 10.94
CA ILE A 38 7.06 8.32 10.46
C ILE A 38 6.83 9.79 10.13
N THR A 39 7.71 10.64 10.62
CA THR A 39 7.77 12.05 10.24
C THR A 39 8.86 12.22 9.19
N LEU A 40 8.50 12.75 8.04
CA LEU A 40 9.43 13.06 6.97
C LEU A 40 10.39 14.19 7.38
N THR A 41 11.48 14.37 6.64
CA THR A 41 12.44 15.48 6.84
C THR A 41 11.78 16.86 6.73
N SER A 42 10.66 16.97 6.03
CA SER A 42 9.82 18.15 5.95
C SER A 42 9.06 18.49 7.24
N GLY A 43 9.10 17.64 8.26
CA GLY A 43 8.32 17.76 9.48
C GLY A 43 6.85 17.31 9.33
N LYS A 44 6.47 16.78 8.18
CA LYS A 44 5.11 16.31 7.88
C LYS A 44 5.03 14.78 7.90
N GLN A 45 3.82 14.28 8.09
CA GLN A 45 3.49 12.88 7.84
C GLN A 45 2.82 12.76 6.46
N ALA A 46 3.10 11.68 5.76
CA ALA A 46 2.45 11.33 4.51
C ALA A 46 1.95 9.89 4.54
N ALA A 47 0.96 9.60 3.73
CA ALA A 47 0.47 8.24 3.49
C ALA A 47 0.48 7.96 1.99
N SER A 48 0.98 6.80 1.62
CA SER A 48 0.95 6.34 0.23
C SER A 48 -0.48 5.95 -0.15
N VAL A 49 -0.91 6.38 -1.33
CA VAL A 49 -2.19 6.01 -1.94
C VAL A 49 -1.91 5.51 -3.34
N GLY A 50 -2.38 4.31 -3.65
CA GLY A 50 -2.28 3.73 -4.98
C GLY A 50 -3.62 3.20 -5.47
N PRO A 51 -3.77 2.97 -6.79
CA PRO A 51 -4.92 2.26 -7.35
C PRO A 51 -4.93 0.83 -6.82
N ASP A 52 -6.09 0.38 -6.34
CA ASP A 52 -6.26 -0.99 -5.83
C ASP A 52 -6.97 -1.86 -6.88
N TYR A 53 -8.24 -1.58 -7.14
CA TYR A 53 -9.01 -2.33 -8.12
C TYR A 53 -8.91 -1.71 -9.50
N SER A 54 -8.49 -2.52 -10.49
CA SER A 54 -8.42 -2.10 -11.88
C SER A 54 -9.36 -2.93 -12.76
N PHE A 55 -9.85 -2.33 -13.84
CA PHE A 55 -10.73 -2.96 -14.81
C PHE A 55 -10.06 -2.99 -16.18
N GLY A 56 -10.02 -4.17 -16.81
CA GLY A 56 -9.60 -4.33 -18.18
C GLY A 56 -10.79 -4.63 -19.08
N ILE A 57 -10.86 -3.97 -20.24
CA ILE A 57 -11.85 -4.27 -21.27
C ILE A 57 -11.14 -5.05 -22.40
N ASN A 58 -11.69 -6.24 -22.74
CA ASN A 58 -11.12 -7.04 -23.81
C ASN A 58 -11.25 -6.33 -25.17
N ALA A 59 -10.11 -5.93 -25.74
CA ALA A 59 -10.07 -5.24 -27.02
C ALA A 59 -10.44 -6.15 -28.23
N SER A 60 -10.41 -7.46 -28.05
CA SER A 60 -10.69 -8.44 -29.11
C SER A 60 -12.14 -8.95 -29.14
N THR A 61 -13.03 -8.40 -28.30
CA THR A 61 -14.46 -8.76 -28.34
C THR A 61 -15.25 -7.84 -29.27
N THR A 62 -16.55 -8.11 -29.43
CA THR A 62 -17.42 -7.29 -30.29
C THR A 62 -17.60 -5.87 -29.73
N GLU A 63 -17.92 -4.90 -30.59
CA GLU A 63 -18.18 -3.52 -30.20
C GLU A 63 -19.31 -3.41 -29.16
N ASP A 64 -20.36 -4.21 -29.31
CA ASP A 64 -21.47 -4.23 -28.35
C ASP A 64 -21.02 -4.72 -26.96
N ASN A 65 -20.18 -5.73 -26.92
CA ASN A 65 -19.62 -6.22 -25.65
C ASN A 65 -18.65 -5.22 -25.04
N GLN A 66 -17.85 -4.51 -25.85
CA GLN A 66 -16.98 -3.43 -25.35
C GLN A 66 -17.81 -2.29 -24.77
N ALA A 67 -18.89 -1.89 -25.44
CA ALA A 67 -19.78 -0.85 -24.95
C ALA A 67 -20.48 -1.25 -23.63
N ALA A 68 -20.93 -2.50 -23.54
CA ALA A 68 -21.51 -3.03 -22.30
C ALA A 68 -20.48 -3.07 -21.16
N ALA A 69 -19.26 -3.53 -21.43
CA ALA A 69 -18.17 -3.55 -20.44
C ALA A 69 -17.81 -2.13 -19.98
N LEU A 70 -17.74 -1.15 -20.89
CA LEU A 70 -17.49 0.25 -20.54
C LEU A 70 -18.62 0.82 -19.66
N CYS A 71 -19.87 0.46 -19.95
CA CYS A 71 -21.00 0.87 -19.12
C CYS A 71 -20.87 0.29 -17.70
N PHE A 72 -20.48 -0.96 -17.55
CA PHE A 72 -20.21 -1.59 -16.27
C PHE A 72 -19.07 -0.91 -15.52
N VAL A 73 -17.93 -0.65 -16.18
CA VAL A 73 -16.80 0.05 -15.57
C VAL A 73 -17.20 1.43 -15.06
N LYS A 74 -17.93 2.21 -15.87
CA LYS A 74 -18.45 3.51 -15.45
C LYS A 74 -19.37 3.41 -14.23
N PHE A 75 -20.27 2.44 -14.22
CA PHE A 75 -21.12 2.21 -13.06
C PHE A 75 -20.29 1.90 -11.82
N MET A 76 -19.31 0.99 -11.93
CA MET A 76 -18.46 0.60 -10.80
C MET A 76 -17.63 1.77 -10.26
N THR A 77 -17.11 2.62 -11.13
CA THR A 77 -16.23 3.73 -10.73
C THR A 77 -16.99 4.97 -10.28
N GLU A 78 -18.18 5.23 -10.83
CA GLU A 78 -18.87 6.49 -10.65
C GLU A 78 -20.13 6.41 -9.76
N GLU A 79 -20.80 5.24 -9.70
CA GLU A 79 -22.14 5.13 -9.11
C GLU A 79 -22.25 4.05 -8.03
N SER A 80 -21.47 2.98 -8.10
CA SER A 80 -21.65 1.81 -7.24
C SER A 80 -21.31 2.04 -5.77
N GLY A 81 -20.42 2.99 -5.48
CA GLY A 81 -19.87 3.17 -4.12
C GLY A 81 -18.88 2.09 -3.70
N PHE A 82 -18.51 1.18 -4.59
CA PHE A 82 -17.67 0.01 -4.33
C PHE A 82 -16.38 0.35 -3.57
N SER A 83 -15.67 1.40 -4.00
CA SER A 83 -14.41 1.80 -3.33
C SER A 83 -14.64 2.14 -1.87
N TYR A 84 -15.68 2.93 -1.56
CA TYR A 84 -16.02 3.27 -0.19
C TYR A 84 -16.40 2.04 0.64
N ASP A 85 -17.25 1.17 0.08
CA ASP A 85 -17.74 -0.02 0.78
C ASP A 85 -16.62 -1.02 1.08
N CYS A 86 -15.58 -1.05 0.22
CA CYS A 86 -14.38 -1.87 0.42
C CYS A 86 -13.29 -1.18 1.26
N GLY A 87 -13.57 -0.04 1.87
CA GLY A 87 -12.62 0.67 2.74
C GLY A 87 -11.57 1.49 1.99
N GLY A 88 -11.78 1.73 0.70
CA GLY A 88 -10.93 2.56 -0.14
C GLY A 88 -11.38 4.02 -0.23
N LEU A 89 -10.57 4.82 -0.90
CA LEU A 89 -10.92 6.19 -1.27
C LEU A 89 -11.69 6.17 -2.59
N PRO A 90 -12.87 6.84 -2.68
CA PRO A 90 -13.60 6.93 -3.93
C PRO A 90 -12.79 7.63 -5.02
N VAL A 91 -12.79 7.08 -6.24
CA VAL A 91 -12.11 7.69 -7.41
C VAL A 91 -12.95 8.80 -8.04
N ALA A 92 -14.27 8.71 -7.92
CA ALA A 92 -15.17 9.71 -8.48
C ALA A 92 -15.11 11.00 -7.65
N ILE A 93 -14.73 12.12 -8.27
CA ILE A 93 -14.59 13.44 -7.61
C ILE A 93 -15.88 13.87 -6.89
N LYS A 94 -17.05 13.46 -7.41
CA LYS A 94 -18.35 13.74 -6.80
C LYS A 94 -18.62 12.97 -5.51
N ASP A 95 -17.91 11.86 -5.28
CA ASP A 95 -18.06 11.03 -4.08
C ASP A 95 -17.02 11.45 -3.03
N THR A 96 -17.46 12.22 -2.07
CA THR A 96 -16.60 12.75 -0.99
C THR A 96 -16.68 11.95 0.31
N ARG A 97 -17.31 10.78 0.27
CA ARG A 97 -17.41 9.91 1.44
C ARG A 97 -16.03 9.36 1.81
N LEU A 98 -15.78 9.32 3.10
CA LEU A 98 -14.62 8.64 3.68
C LEU A 98 -15.11 7.67 4.75
N PRO A 99 -14.62 6.43 4.77
CA PRO A 99 -14.86 5.54 5.90
C PRO A 99 -14.40 6.16 7.22
N ASP A 100 -15.16 5.96 8.28
CA ASP A 100 -14.90 6.59 9.59
C ASP A 100 -13.53 6.28 10.17
N PHE A 101 -12.96 5.13 9.82
CA PHE A 101 -11.64 4.75 10.29
C PHE A 101 -10.48 5.60 9.72
N TYR A 102 -10.75 6.45 8.71
CA TYR A 102 -9.79 7.44 8.23
C TYR A 102 -9.70 8.70 9.10
N ALA A 103 -10.43 8.79 10.20
CA ALA A 103 -10.41 9.96 11.07
C ALA A 103 -8.99 10.38 11.54
N ALA A 104 -8.10 9.40 11.74
CA ALA A 104 -6.70 9.64 12.12
C ALA A 104 -5.84 10.23 10.99
N PHE A 105 -6.33 10.23 9.74
CA PHE A 105 -5.61 10.76 8.57
C PHE A 105 -5.88 12.24 8.31
N LYS A 106 -6.61 12.91 9.18
CA LYS A 106 -6.90 14.33 9.03
C LYS A 106 -5.61 15.15 9.08
N GLY A 107 -5.29 15.84 7.99
CA GLY A 107 -4.09 16.65 7.87
C GLY A 107 -2.84 15.89 7.43
N ILE A 108 -2.99 14.63 7.08
CA ILE A 108 -1.94 13.82 6.44
C ILE A 108 -1.93 14.11 4.93
N ASP A 109 -0.75 14.31 4.37
CA ASP A 109 -0.58 14.47 2.93
C ASP A 109 -0.63 13.08 2.27
N PHE A 110 -1.57 12.88 1.33
CA PHE A 110 -1.61 11.68 0.52
C PHE A 110 -0.67 11.84 -0.68
N VAL A 111 0.20 10.87 -0.89
CA VAL A 111 1.13 10.82 -2.00
C VAL A 111 0.85 9.61 -2.86
N VAL A 112 0.93 9.78 -4.17
CA VAL A 112 0.80 8.72 -5.17
C VAL A 112 2.14 8.49 -5.84
N ASP A 113 2.37 7.28 -6.30
CA ASP A 113 3.53 6.99 -7.14
C ASP A 113 3.37 7.72 -8.48
N GLU A 114 4.42 8.40 -8.90
CA GLU A 114 4.49 8.99 -10.23
C GLU A 114 4.96 7.94 -11.24
N PRO A 115 4.56 8.08 -12.52
CA PRO A 115 5.11 7.24 -13.59
C PRO A 115 6.63 7.38 -13.63
N ALA A 116 7.31 6.30 -14.02
CA ALA A 116 8.75 6.35 -14.27
C ALA A 116 9.10 7.44 -15.30
N ILE A 117 10.30 7.97 -15.21
CA ILE A 117 10.84 8.90 -16.20
C ILE A 117 10.97 8.15 -17.53
N GLU A 118 10.67 8.82 -18.64
CA GLU A 118 10.78 8.23 -19.99
C GLU A 118 12.20 7.67 -20.21
N GLY A 119 12.28 6.39 -20.52
CA GLY A 119 13.52 5.66 -20.71
C GLY A 119 14.13 5.03 -19.43
N GLU A 120 13.48 5.19 -18.29
CA GLU A 120 13.87 4.61 -17.01
C GLU A 120 12.81 3.65 -16.45
N GLU A 121 11.90 3.16 -17.31
CA GLU A 121 10.77 2.34 -16.89
C GLU A 121 11.19 1.04 -16.19
N ASP A 122 12.31 0.46 -16.60
CA ASP A 122 12.85 -0.78 -16.04
C ASP A 122 13.98 -0.56 -15.02
N LEU A 123 14.51 0.66 -14.88
CA LEU A 123 15.69 0.98 -14.08
C LEU A 123 15.59 0.46 -12.64
N LEU A 124 14.44 0.68 -11.98
CA LEU A 124 14.23 0.22 -10.61
C LEU A 124 14.27 -1.31 -10.48
N ASN A 125 13.73 -2.01 -11.48
CA ASN A 125 13.77 -3.48 -11.51
C ASN A 125 15.19 -4.00 -11.76
N GLU A 126 15.95 -3.34 -12.64
CA GLU A 126 17.34 -3.66 -12.90
C GLU A 126 18.21 -3.46 -11.65
N LEU A 127 18.10 -2.29 -10.99
CA LEU A 127 18.80 -2.00 -9.74
C LEU A 127 18.44 -2.97 -8.62
N ASN A 128 17.18 -3.34 -8.48
CA ASN A 128 16.76 -4.35 -7.50
C ASN A 128 17.32 -5.73 -7.80
N ALA A 129 17.42 -6.10 -9.07
CA ALA A 129 17.99 -7.39 -9.47
C ALA A 129 19.51 -7.44 -9.28
N GLU A 130 20.24 -6.38 -9.65
CA GLU A 130 21.68 -6.29 -9.54
C GLU A 130 22.15 -6.15 -8.09
N SER A 131 21.51 -5.30 -7.30
CA SER A 131 21.84 -5.17 -5.87
C SER A 131 21.35 -6.35 -5.01
N GLY A 132 20.38 -7.10 -5.48
CA GLY A 132 19.74 -8.16 -4.68
C GLY A 132 18.86 -7.65 -3.53
N LEU A 133 18.67 -6.34 -3.40
CA LEU A 133 17.92 -5.74 -2.29
C LEU A 133 16.41 -5.93 -2.41
N ASN A 134 15.89 -5.96 -3.64
CA ASN A 134 14.47 -6.16 -3.94
C ASN A 134 13.53 -5.21 -3.15
N ILE A 135 13.88 -3.93 -3.10
CA ILE A 135 13.26 -2.92 -2.20
C ILE A 135 11.75 -2.77 -2.44
N ASN A 136 11.29 -2.88 -3.69
CA ASN A 136 9.89 -2.65 -4.07
C ASN A 136 9.04 -3.93 -4.14
N ASN A 137 9.66 -5.11 -4.08
CA ASN A 137 8.99 -6.41 -4.24
C ASN A 137 9.25 -7.34 -3.06
N ASN A 138 8.62 -7.11 -1.93
CA ASN A 138 8.79 -7.95 -0.75
C ASN A 138 10.13 -7.76 -0.03
N GLY A 139 10.36 -6.60 0.53
CA GLY A 139 11.43 -6.37 1.50
C GLY A 139 11.35 -7.24 2.76
N GLU A 140 10.47 -8.27 2.76
CA GLU A 140 10.26 -9.17 3.89
C GLU A 140 11.58 -9.80 4.37
N THR A 141 12.40 -10.30 3.44
CA THR A 141 13.68 -10.95 3.77
C THR A 141 14.69 -9.94 4.36
N LYS A 142 14.70 -8.72 3.85
CA LYS A 142 15.59 -7.67 4.36
C LYS A 142 15.12 -7.12 5.71
N LEU A 143 13.81 -6.94 5.88
CA LEU A 143 13.23 -6.59 7.20
C LEU A 143 13.46 -7.70 8.22
N GLN A 144 13.36 -8.96 7.80
CA GLN A 144 13.66 -10.11 8.65
C GLN A 144 15.13 -10.10 9.07
N GLU A 145 16.07 -9.83 8.15
CA GLU A 145 17.50 -9.70 8.47
C GLU A 145 17.75 -8.65 9.56
N LEU A 146 17.13 -7.46 9.45
CA LEU A 146 17.23 -6.43 10.48
C LEU A 146 16.77 -6.94 11.86
N VAL A 147 15.62 -7.62 11.90
CA VAL A 147 15.06 -8.12 13.16
C VAL A 147 15.91 -9.24 13.76
N GLU A 148 16.37 -10.18 12.94
CA GLU A 148 17.20 -11.31 13.38
C GLU A 148 18.56 -10.83 13.87
N CYS A 149 19.23 -9.95 13.15
CA CYS A 149 20.51 -9.39 13.58
C CYS A 149 20.38 -8.54 14.86
N ALA A 150 19.28 -7.80 15.02
CA ALA A 150 19.01 -7.09 16.25
C ALA A 150 18.76 -8.04 17.44
N ALA A 151 18.14 -9.20 17.19
CA ALA A 151 17.84 -10.19 18.22
C ALA A 151 19.06 -11.00 18.67
N ASP A 152 19.96 -11.35 17.75
CA ASP A 152 21.13 -12.16 18.03
C ASP A 152 22.43 -11.36 18.24
N GLY A 153 22.39 -10.05 17.90
CA GLY A 153 23.52 -9.12 18.04
C GLY A 153 24.65 -9.37 17.05
N SER A 154 24.38 -10.07 15.94
CA SER A 154 25.39 -10.38 14.92
C SER A 154 25.84 -9.18 14.11
N LYS A 155 24.94 -8.25 13.83
CA LYS A 155 25.21 -6.97 13.17
C LYS A 155 24.40 -5.85 13.83
N THR A 156 24.93 -4.65 13.80
CA THR A 156 24.19 -3.44 14.15
C THR A 156 23.33 -2.96 12.99
N TYR A 157 22.35 -2.13 13.29
CA TYR A 157 21.53 -1.47 12.25
C TYR A 157 22.38 -0.71 11.23
N ASP A 158 23.36 0.08 11.73
CA ASP A 158 24.21 0.90 10.87
C ASP A 158 25.06 0.02 9.93
N GLU A 159 25.62 -1.08 10.40
CA GLU A 159 26.37 -2.03 9.56
C GLU A 159 25.51 -2.61 8.44
N ILE A 160 24.26 -2.99 8.72
CA ILE A 160 23.35 -3.53 7.71
C ILE A 160 22.99 -2.45 6.68
N ILE A 161 22.66 -1.24 7.12
CA ILE A 161 22.29 -0.15 6.22
C ILE A 161 23.49 0.29 5.35
N ASP A 162 24.70 0.30 5.88
CA ASP A 162 25.91 0.59 5.12
C ASP A 162 26.14 -0.47 4.05
N GLU A 163 26.01 -1.77 4.36
CA GLU A 163 26.07 -2.87 3.39
C GLU A 163 25.03 -2.69 2.27
N TRP A 164 23.78 -2.40 2.61
CA TRP A 164 22.72 -2.19 1.60
C TRP A 164 22.98 -0.97 0.72
N ASN A 165 23.51 0.10 1.29
CA ASN A 165 23.90 1.29 0.51
C ASN A 165 25.05 0.99 -0.45
N GLU A 166 26.03 0.16 -0.04
CA GLU A 166 27.12 -0.29 -0.90
C GLU A 166 26.58 -1.18 -2.04
N GLU A 167 25.72 -2.16 -1.73
CA GLU A 167 25.07 -3.03 -2.73
C GLU A 167 24.29 -2.20 -3.76
N TRP A 168 23.49 -1.24 -3.29
CA TRP A 168 22.69 -0.37 -4.16
C TRP A 168 23.55 0.55 -5.03
N THR A 169 24.62 1.11 -4.47
CA THR A 169 25.49 2.03 -5.19
C THR A 169 26.36 1.32 -6.23
N SER A 170 26.60 0.02 -6.03
CA SER A 170 27.42 -0.81 -6.92
C SER A 170 26.62 -1.40 -8.09
N ALA A 171 25.30 -1.46 -7.98
CA ALA A 171 24.38 -1.87 -9.03
C ALA A 171 24.15 -0.74 -10.05
#